data_e127f8aae50030dfae99678c20dc27a7
#
_entry.id   e127f8aae50030dfae99678c20dc27a7
#
_cell.length_a   1.000
_cell.length_b   1.000
_cell.length_c   1.000
_cell.angle_alpha   90.00
_cell.angle_beta   90.00
_cell.angle_gamma   90.00
#
_symmetry.space_group_name_H-M   'P 1'
#
loop_
_entity.id
_entity.type
_entity.pdbx_description
1 polymer ?
#
loop_
_entity_poly.entity_id
_entity_poly.type
_entity_poly.pdbx_seq_one_letter_code
_entity_poly.pdbx_strand_id
1 'polypeptide(L)'
;MKYQLTSAQGPEECEIAVVKFLQLLKKEFPNLRVIKKEPEDSDRACRSALIEYDGANEMPQGTIQWICQSPCRPKHKRKNWFIGIFALQEISEIVPDMQEIRFETFRSMGKGGQNVNKTETGVRAVYQPTGQSAVSMQERSQYANKRIALERLLEKIREENNAQQMHDREHQLNKRLTLERGNPVRVYQGMRFQRIL
;
A
#
# COMPACT_ATOMS: atom_id res chain seq x y z
N MET A 1 4.91 0.79 12.47
CA MET A 1 3.74 0.89 11.59
C MET A 1 3.72 2.26 10.93
N LYS A 2 3.37 2.34 9.63
CA LYS A 2 3.37 3.62 8.89
C LYS A 2 1.96 4.16 8.73
N TYR A 3 1.82 5.49 8.83
CA TYR A 3 0.55 6.19 8.67
C TYR A 3 0.69 7.35 7.69
N GLN A 4 -0.37 7.59 6.94
CA GLN A 4 -0.49 8.74 6.05
C GLN A 4 -1.44 9.76 6.66
N LEU A 5 -0.94 10.97 6.86
CA LEU A 5 -1.73 12.15 7.21
C LEU A 5 -1.96 12.96 5.93
N THR A 6 -3.19 13.44 5.67
CA THR A 6 -3.52 14.11 4.41
C THR A 6 -4.62 15.15 4.55
N SER A 7 -4.49 16.25 3.80
CA SER A 7 -5.57 17.23 3.58
C SER A 7 -6.54 16.80 2.48
N ALA A 8 -6.30 15.67 1.80
CA ALA A 8 -6.99 15.23 0.60
C ALA A 8 -7.01 16.35 -0.49
N GLN A 9 -8.20 16.65 -1.01
CA GLN A 9 -8.42 17.77 -1.94
C GLN A 9 -8.91 19.05 -1.20
N GLY A 10 -8.57 19.15 0.09
CA GLY A 10 -8.93 20.30 0.89
C GLY A 10 -8.14 21.56 0.53
N PRO A 11 -8.68 22.75 0.87
CA PRO A 11 -7.99 24.03 0.69
C PRO A 11 -6.84 24.19 1.69
N GLU A 12 -6.10 25.31 1.60
CA GLU A 12 -4.93 25.63 2.44
C GLU A 12 -5.21 25.52 3.96
N GLU A 13 -6.44 25.78 4.40
CA GLU A 13 -6.84 25.60 5.79
C GLU A 13 -6.70 24.14 6.25
N CYS A 14 -6.99 23.18 5.37
CA CYS A 14 -6.78 21.77 5.66
C CYS A 14 -5.29 21.42 5.71
N GLU A 15 -4.46 22.03 4.87
CA GLU A 15 -3.00 21.87 4.91
C GLU A 15 -2.39 22.42 6.21
N ILE A 16 -2.90 23.55 6.69
CA ILE A 16 -2.54 24.12 8.01
C ILE A 16 -2.99 23.18 9.13
N ALA A 17 -4.19 22.58 9.02
CA ALA A 17 -4.67 21.62 10.00
C ALA A 17 -3.78 20.36 10.06
N VAL A 18 -3.24 19.89 8.94
CA VAL A 18 -2.28 18.78 8.89
C VAL A 18 -1.03 19.10 9.73
N VAL A 19 -0.45 20.29 9.56
CA VAL A 19 0.74 20.70 10.33
C VAL A 19 0.43 20.79 11.82
N LYS A 20 -0.68 21.44 12.19
CA LYS A 20 -1.09 21.54 13.60
C LYS A 20 -1.33 20.18 14.25
N PHE A 21 -2.00 19.31 13.55
CA PHE A 21 -2.27 17.96 14.03
C PHE A 21 -0.98 17.12 14.14
N LEU A 22 -0.07 17.24 13.18
CA LEU A 22 1.25 16.59 13.24
C LEU A 22 2.07 17.04 14.45
N GLN A 23 2.06 18.36 14.75
CA GLN A 23 2.74 18.91 15.94
C GLN A 23 2.12 18.36 17.24
N LEU A 24 0.82 18.15 17.27
CA LEU A 24 0.11 17.59 18.41
C LEU A 24 0.40 16.10 18.56
N LEU A 25 0.39 15.34 17.47
CA LEU A 25 0.78 13.93 17.46
C LEU A 25 2.21 13.73 17.96
N LYS A 26 3.17 14.59 17.60
CA LYS A 26 4.55 14.52 18.12
C LYS A 26 4.64 14.69 19.64
N LYS A 27 3.69 15.41 20.25
CA LYS A 27 3.61 15.58 21.71
C LYS A 27 2.93 14.39 22.39
N GLU A 28 1.86 13.85 21.78
CA GLU A 28 1.12 12.69 22.30
C GLU A 28 1.90 11.38 22.12
N PHE A 29 2.71 11.27 21.05
CA PHE A 29 3.44 10.07 20.63
C PHE A 29 4.95 10.37 20.50
N PRO A 30 5.73 10.31 21.58
CA PRO A 30 7.16 10.70 21.58
C PRO A 30 8.03 9.94 20.58
N ASN A 31 7.67 8.67 20.27
CA ASN A 31 8.41 7.83 19.31
C ASN A 31 7.97 8.01 17.86
N LEU A 32 7.12 9.01 17.58
CA LEU A 32 6.65 9.28 16.22
C LEU A 32 7.76 9.91 15.39
N ARG A 33 8.06 9.30 14.25
CA ARG A 33 9.01 9.79 13.25
C ARG A 33 8.27 10.27 12.02
N VAL A 34 8.68 11.42 11.49
CA VAL A 34 8.18 11.93 10.21
C VAL A 34 9.15 11.45 9.12
N ILE A 35 8.67 10.61 8.21
CA ILE A 35 9.46 10.07 7.10
C ILE A 35 9.51 11.08 5.95
N LYS A 36 8.35 11.65 5.59
CA LYS A 36 8.22 12.58 4.46
C LYS A 36 7.09 13.58 4.70
N LYS A 37 7.28 14.82 4.24
CA LYS A 37 6.22 15.86 4.15
C LYS A 37 6.10 16.35 2.71
N GLU A 38 4.94 16.83 2.32
CA GLU A 38 4.69 17.46 1.03
C GLU A 38 3.95 18.79 1.22
N PRO A 39 4.60 19.94 0.94
CA PRO A 39 6.02 20.14 0.62
C PRO A 39 6.95 19.88 1.81
N GLU A 40 8.21 19.52 1.53
CA GLU A 40 9.18 19.11 2.58
C GLU A 40 9.57 20.25 3.51
N ASP A 41 9.74 21.46 2.97
CA ASP A 41 10.30 22.63 3.69
C ASP A 41 9.23 23.55 4.30
N SER A 42 7.95 23.18 4.26
CA SER A 42 6.90 24.03 4.81
C SER A 42 6.49 23.63 6.22
N ASP A 43 6.69 24.54 7.17
CA ASP A 43 6.17 24.42 8.53
C ASP A 43 4.79 25.09 8.71
N ARG A 44 4.27 25.80 7.70
CA ARG A 44 2.98 26.50 7.74
C ARG A 44 1.84 25.65 7.20
N ALA A 45 2.04 24.99 6.07
CA ALA A 45 1.04 24.21 5.37
C ALA A 45 1.67 22.95 4.80
N CYS A 46 0.97 21.81 4.90
CA CYS A 46 1.43 20.52 4.42
C CYS A 46 0.25 19.74 3.86
N ARG A 47 0.33 19.35 2.59
CA ARG A 47 -0.71 18.59 1.92
C ARG A 47 -0.78 17.16 2.45
N SER A 48 0.39 16.56 2.65
CA SER A 48 0.47 15.21 3.19
C SER A 48 1.76 14.97 3.98
N ALA A 49 1.69 14.10 5.00
CA ALA A 49 2.85 13.65 5.74
C ALA A 49 2.80 12.12 5.93
N LEU A 50 3.92 11.48 5.67
CA LEU A 50 4.16 10.09 5.99
C LEU A 50 4.86 10.02 7.34
N ILE A 51 4.26 9.32 8.28
CA ILE A 51 4.75 9.16 9.64
C ILE A 51 4.91 7.69 10.00
N GLU A 52 5.87 7.38 10.84
CA GLU A 52 6.11 6.06 11.40
C GLU A 52 5.98 6.11 12.92
N TYR A 53 5.33 5.10 13.47
CA TYR A 53 5.15 4.97 14.91
C TYR A 53 5.24 3.50 15.34
N ASP A 54 6.08 3.23 16.34
CA ASP A 54 6.35 1.89 16.86
C ASP A 54 6.02 1.78 18.37
N GLY A 55 5.10 2.62 18.87
CA GLY A 55 4.69 2.56 20.27
C GLY A 55 3.49 1.65 20.51
N ALA A 56 3.22 1.37 21.81
CA ALA A 56 2.11 0.53 22.25
C ALA A 56 0.73 1.23 22.18
N ASN A 57 0.71 2.57 22.12
CA ASN A 57 -0.55 3.31 22.08
C ASN A 57 -1.15 3.29 20.68
N GLU A 58 -2.46 3.15 20.61
CA GLU A 58 -3.18 3.14 19.34
C GLU A 58 -3.24 4.55 18.73
N MET A 59 -2.80 4.68 17.48
CA MET A 59 -2.89 5.92 16.71
C MET A 59 -4.32 6.16 16.26
N PRO A 60 -4.83 7.42 16.33
CA PRO A 60 -6.15 7.72 15.78
C PRO A 60 -6.17 7.48 14.27
N GLN A 61 -7.20 6.80 13.78
CA GLN A 61 -7.38 6.53 12.35
C GLN A 61 -8.76 7.02 11.91
N GLY A 62 -8.82 7.70 10.77
CA GLY A 62 -10.04 8.24 10.21
C GLY A 62 -9.97 9.75 9.98
N THR A 63 -11.13 10.39 10.00
CA THR A 63 -11.27 11.83 9.75
C THR A 63 -11.10 12.65 11.03
N ILE A 64 -10.31 13.70 10.92
CA ILE A 64 -10.12 14.71 11.97
C ILE A 64 -10.80 16.00 11.51
N GLN A 65 -11.61 16.58 12.36
CA GLN A 65 -12.28 17.87 12.11
C GLN A 65 -11.61 19.02 12.86
N TRP A 66 -11.35 20.12 12.17
CA TRP A 66 -10.93 21.37 12.77
C TRP A 66 -12.00 22.44 12.56
N ILE A 67 -12.54 22.99 13.63
CA ILE A 67 -13.54 24.05 13.67
C ILE A 67 -12.84 25.37 13.96
N CYS A 68 -12.65 26.20 12.93
CA CYS A 68 -11.94 27.45 13.05
C CYS A 68 -12.36 28.44 11.94
N GLN A 69 -12.40 29.75 12.28
CA GLN A 69 -12.43 30.79 11.25
C GLN A 69 -11.19 30.65 10.38
N SER A 70 -11.36 30.77 9.02
CA SER A 70 -10.24 30.61 8.11
C SER A 70 -9.07 31.58 8.45
N PRO A 71 -7.86 31.05 8.68
CA PRO A 71 -6.68 31.90 8.88
C PRO A 71 -6.18 32.55 7.58
N CYS A 72 -6.53 31.96 6.43
CA CYS A 72 -6.10 32.43 5.10
C CYS A 72 -7.13 33.39 4.48
N ARG A 73 -8.42 33.20 4.79
CA ARG A 73 -9.55 33.93 4.21
C ARG A 73 -10.51 34.40 5.30
N PRO A 74 -10.25 35.53 5.99
CA PRO A 74 -11.03 35.98 7.16
C PRO A 74 -12.54 36.17 6.91
N LYS A 75 -12.94 36.51 5.69
CA LYS A 75 -14.36 36.69 5.30
C LYS A 75 -15.07 35.39 4.86
N HIS A 76 -14.37 34.25 4.87
CA HIS A 76 -14.93 33.00 4.42
C HIS A 76 -15.94 32.44 5.43
N LYS A 77 -17.13 32.03 4.95
CA LYS A 77 -18.22 31.54 5.82
C LYS A 77 -17.97 30.17 6.42
N ARG A 78 -17.20 29.31 5.72
CA ARG A 78 -16.89 27.94 6.16
C ARG A 78 -15.93 27.96 7.34
N LYS A 79 -16.26 27.16 8.37
CA LYS A 79 -15.46 27.03 9.59
C LYS A 79 -15.00 25.60 9.85
N ASN A 80 -15.50 24.61 9.11
CA ASN A 80 -15.20 23.20 9.30
C ASN A 80 -14.18 22.73 8.25
N TRP A 81 -13.02 22.28 8.72
CA TRP A 81 -11.92 21.79 7.91
C TRP A 81 -11.65 20.34 8.27
N PHE A 82 -11.43 19.48 7.28
CA PHE A 82 -11.29 18.06 7.48
C PHE A 82 -9.95 17.58 6.93
N ILE A 83 -9.28 16.75 7.71
CA ILE A 83 -8.06 16.04 7.33
C ILE A 83 -8.21 14.57 7.68
N GLY A 84 -7.39 13.71 7.08
CA GLY A 84 -7.42 12.26 7.33
C GLY A 84 -6.11 11.72 7.86
N ILE A 85 -6.20 10.68 8.69
CA ILE A 85 -5.06 9.85 9.08
C ILE A 85 -5.42 8.38 8.89
N PHE A 86 -4.59 7.64 8.14
CA PHE A 86 -4.83 6.26 7.77
C PHE A 86 -3.57 5.43 7.94
N ALA A 87 -3.71 4.23 8.51
CA ALA A 87 -2.64 3.26 8.50
C ALA A 87 -2.33 2.81 7.06
N LEU A 88 -1.05 2.72 6.74
CA LEU A 88 -0.59 2.12 5.49
C LEU A 88 -0.31 0.64 5.75
N GLN A 89 -0.98 -0.21 5.00
CA GLN A 89 -0.66 -1.64 5.00
C GLN A 89 0.68 -1.82 4.27
N GLU A 90 1.59 -2.54 4.89
CA GLU A 90 2.79 -3.00 4.20
C GLU A 90 2.37 -4.11 3.25
N ILE A 91 2.69 -3.94 1.98
CA ILE A 91 2.43 -4.92 0.94
C ILE A 91 3.51 -5.98 1.10
N SER A 92 3.12 -7.18 1.50
CA SER A 92 4.03 -8.32 1.53
C SER A 92 4.27 -8.81 0.09
N GLU A 93 5.50 -8.67 -0.38
CA GLU A 93 5.93 -9.38 -1.60
C GLU A 93 5.98 -10.88 -1.34
N ILE A 94 5.42 -11.66 -2.25
CA ILE A 94 5.63 -13.10 -2.29
C ILE A 94 7.05 -13.33 -2.82
N VAL A 95 7.97 -13.64 -1.91
CA VAL A 95 9.33 -14.09 -2.28
C VAL A 95 9.29 -15.60 -2.36
N PRO A 96 9.34 -16.20 -3.58
CA PRO A 96 9.21 -17.63 -3.72
C PRO A 96 10.42 -18.35 -3.13
N ASP A 97 10.19 -19.23 -2.16
CA ASP A 97 11.19 -20.19 -1.72
C ASP A 97 11.30 -21.34 -2.75
N MET A 98 12.51 -21.60 -3.20
CA MET A 98 12.78 -22.67 -4.16
C MET A 98 12.45 -24.06 -3.60
N GLN A 99 12.43 -24.25 -2.29
CA GLN A 99 12.06 -25.51 -1.62
C GLN A 99 10.56 -25.78 -1.70
N GLU A 100 9.74 -24.75 -1.85
CA GLU A 100 8.29 -24.84 -1.99
C GLU A 100 7.82 -25.02 -3.44
N ILE A 101 8.77 -25.09 -4.40
CA ILE A 101 8.46 -25.32 -5.80
C ILE A 101 8.52 -26.82 -6.09
N ARG A 102 7.37 -27.41 -6.38
CA ARG A 102 7.23 -28.80 -6.81
C ARG A 102 7.27 -28.89 -8.34
N PHE A 103 7.96 -29.91 -8.83
CA PHE A 103 8.01 -30.22 -10.26
C PHE A 103 7.27 -31.52 -10.53
N GLU A 104 6.40 -31.49 -11.55
CA GLU A 104 5.63 -32.61 -12.04
C GLU A 104 6.01 -32.85 -13.50
N THR A 105 6.30 -34.11 -13.85
CA THR A 105 6.59 -34.50 -15.23
C THR A 105 5.36 -35.07 -15.89
N PHE A 106 5.19 -34.84 -17.15
CA PHE A 106 4.09 -35.37 -17.95
C PHE A 106 4.52 -35.62 -19.40
N ARG A 107 3.73 -36.43 -20.10
CA ARG A 107 3.96 -36.72 -21.50
C ARG A 107 3.51 -35.55 -22.36
N SER A 108 4.41 -35.08 -23.24
CA SER A 108 4.07 -34.00 -24.17
C SER A 108 2.99 -34.47 -25.14
N MET A 109 1.89 -33.74 -25.24
CA MET A 109 0.85 -33.99 -26.25
C MET A 109 1.22 -33.26 -27.56
N GLY A 110 1.43 -33.98 -28.64
CA GLY A 110 1.71 -33.39 -29.97
C GLY A 110 1.78 -34.42 -31.07
N LYS A 111 1.73 -33.97 -32.33
CA LYS A 111 1.97 -34.80 -33.52
C LYS A 111 3.45 -35.19 -33.53
N GLY A 112 3.81 -36.30 -32.92
CA GLY A 112 5.17 -36.79 -32.84
C GLY A 112 5.22 -38.30 -33.00
N GLY A 113 6.41 -38.80 -33.41
CA GLY A 113 6.67 -40.24 -33.59
C GLY A 113 6.75 -40.99 -32.29
N GLN A 114 7.16 -42.26 -32.38
CA GLN A 114 7.17 -43.23 -31.26
C GLN A 114 7.91 -42.74 -29.98
N ASN A 115 8.90 -41.84 -30.11
CA ASN A 115 9.69 -41.31 -29.01
C ASN A 115 8.92 -40.27 -28.16
N VAL A 116 8.09 -39.43 -28.76
CA VAL A 116 7.30 -38.37 -28.08
C VAL A 116 6.23 -38.99 -27.18
N ASN A 117 5.70 -40.15 -27.60
CA ASN A 117 4.64 -40.86 -26.87
C ASN A 117 5.16 -41.73 -25.73
N LYS A 118 6.49 -41.95 -25.63
CA LYS A 118 7.13 -42.83 -24.61
C LYS A 118 7.86 -42.05 -23.53
N THR A 119 8.29 -40.81 -23.78
CA THR A 119 9.11 -40.03 -22.85
C THR A 119 8.31 -38.88 -22.21
N GLU A 120 8.46 -38.76 -20.90
CA GLU A 120 7.86 -37.67 -20.12
C GLU A 120 8.78 -36.45 -20.10
N THR A 121 8.82 -35.69 -21.21
CA THR A 121 9.68 -34.51 -21.34
C THR A 121 9.00 -33.21 -20.90
N GLY A 122 7.68 -33.18 -20.83
CA GLY A 122 6.93 -32.03 -20.32
C GLY A 122 7.13 -31.87 -18.81
N VAL A 123 7.27 -30.61 -18.35
CA VAL A 123 7.44 -30.28 -16.93
C VAL A 123 6.46 -29.18 -16.54
N ARG A 124 5.80 -29.37 -15.42
CA ARG A 124 5.02 -28.38 -14.69
C ARG A 124 5.74 -28.01 -13.41
N ALA A 125 6.00 -26.74 -13.19
CA ALA A 125 6.45 -26.18 -11.93
C ALA A 125 5.25 -25.61 -11.19
N VAL A 126 5.09 -25.96 -9.91
CA VAL A 126 3.98 -25.49 -9.05
C VAL A 126 4.56 -24.90 -7.78
N TYR A 127 4.21 -23.66 -7.49
CA TYR A 127 4.51 -23.01 -6.20
C TYR A 127 3.41 -23.37 -5.21
N GLN A 128 3.75 -24.18 -4.21
CA GLN A 128 2.76 -24.80 -3.31
C GLN A 128 1.94 -23.81 -2.49
N PRO A 129 2.50 -22.69 -1.94
CA PRO A 129 1.74 -21.78 -1.09
C PRO A 129 0.58 -21.08 -1.80
N THR A 130 0.76 -20.74 -3.09
CA THR A 130 -0.28 -20.02 -3.86
C THR A 130 -1.00 -20.90 -4.89
N GLY A 131 -0.47 -22.10 -5.16
CA GLY A 131 -0.99 -22.98 -6.21
C GLY A 131 -0.69 -22.51 -7.64
N GLN A 132 0.08 -21.46 -7.81
CA GLN A 132 0.50 -20.99 -9.13
C GLN A 132 1.33 -22.02 -9.85
N SER A 133 1.12 -22.15 -11.15
CA SER A 133 1.86 -23.10 -11.94
C SER A 133 2.23 -22.57 -13.31
N ALA A 134 3.35 -23.06 -13.84
CA ALA A 134 3.78 -22.86 -15.21
C ALA A 134 4.23 -24.17 -15.83
N VAL A 135 4.09 -24.27 -17.16
CA VAL A 135 4.36 -25.51 -17.91
C VAL A 135 5.34 -25.21 -19.04
N SER A 136 6.25 -26.17 -19.29
CA SER A 136 7.09 -26.20 -20.47
C SER A 136 7.15 -27.61 -21.07
N MET A 137 7.03 -27.66 -22.41
CA MET A 137 7.14 -28.89 -23.21
C MET A 137 7.81 -28.61 -24.57
N GLN A 138 8.54 -27.51 -24.68
CA GLN A 138 9.09 -27.02 -25.95
C GLN A 138 10.39 -27.72 -26.32
N GLU A 139 11.13 -28.14 -25.32
CA GLU A 139 12.45 -28.73 -25.50
C GLU A 139 12.39 -30.27 -25.48
N ARG A 140 13.36 -30.90 -26.13
CA ARG A 140 13.52 -32.36 -26.11
C ARG A 140 14.06 -32.86 -24.77
N SER A 141 14.73 -32.00 -24.02
CA SER A 141 15.32 -32.30 -22.72
C SER A 141 14.36 -31.92 -21.58
N GLN A 142 14.03 -32.91 -20.74
CA GLN A 142 13.25 -32.68 -19.50
C GLN A 142 13.92 -31.63 -18.61
N TYR A 143 15.26 -31.64 -18.51
CA TYR A 143 16.01 -30.65 -17.74
C TYR A 143 15.85 -29.23 -18.30
N ALA A 144 15.89 -29.07 -19.64
CA ALA A 144 15.66 -27.76 -20.27
C ALA A 144 14.23 -27.27 -20.02
N ASN A 145 13.23 -28.15 -20.15
CA ASN A 145 11.84 -27.82 -19.82
C ASN A 145 11.64 -27.46 -18.36
N LYS A 146 12.35 -28.12 -17.43
CA LYS A 146 12.33 -27.79 -16.00
C LYS A 146 12.81 -26.36 -15.75
N ARG A 147 13.91 -25.95 -16.38
CA ARG A 147 14.44 -24.60 -16.27
C ARG A 147 13.46 -23.57 -16.81
N ILE A 148 12.90 -23.79 -17.99
CA ILE A 148 11.92 -22.87 -18.62
C ILE A 148 10.63 -22.78 -17.81
N ALA A 149 10.12 -23.91 -17.28
CA ALA A 149 8.94 -23.92 -16.43
C ALA A 149 9.17 -23.11 -15.14
N LEU A 150 10.36 -23.23 -14.55
CA LEU A 150 10.75 -22.44 -13.38
C LEU A 150 10.82 -20.94 -13.67
N GLU A 151 11.51 -20.55 -14.75
CA GLU A 151 11.62 -19.15 -15.19
C GLU A 151 10.24 -18.52 -15.41
N ARG A 152 9.35 -19.22 -16.10
CA ARG A 152 7.96 -18.78 -16.32
C ARG A 152 7.14 -18.67 -15.03
N LEU A 153 7.33 -19.59 -14.09
CA LEU A 153 6.66 -19.55 -12.80
C LEU A 153 7.10 -18.31 -12.00
N LEU A 154 8.42 -18.06 -11.94
CA LEU A 154 8.95 -16.89 -11.24
C LEU A 154 8.50 -15.57 -11.88
N GLU A 155 8.43 -15.52 -13.20
CA GLU A 155 7.92 -14.36 -13.93
C GLU A 155 6.44 -14.11 -13.58
N LYS A 156 5.61 -15.13 -13.59
CA LYS A 156 4.19 -15.07 -13.23
C LYS A 156 3.98 -14.57 -11.80
N ILE A 157 4.79 -15.04 -10.83
CA ILE A 157 4.75 -14.58 -9.44
C ILE A 157 5.14 -13.09 -9.36
N ARG A 158 6.15 -12.65 -10.12
CA ARG A 158 6.54 -11.23 -10.17
C ARG A 158 5.45 -10.33 -10.77
N GLU A 159 4.80 -10.78 -11.84
CA GLU A 159 3.69 -10.04 -12.46
C GLU A 159 2.53 -9.86 -11.48
N GLU A 160 2.18 -10.91 -10.75
CA GLU A 160 1.10 -10.86 -9.75
C GLU A 160 1.46 -9.96 -8.57
N ASN A 161 2.70 -10.03 -8.06
CA ASN A 161 3.20 -9.11 -7.04
C ASN A 161 3.10 -7.65 -7.51
N ASN A 162 3.50 -7.36 -8.74
CA ASN A 162 3.42 -6.02 -9.31
C ASN A 162 1.98 -5.55 -9.46
N ALA A 163 1.08 -6.42 -9.94
CA ALA A 163 -0.34 -6.10 -10.07
C ALA A 163 -0.98 -5.81 -8.70
N GLN A 164 -0.67 -6.63 -7.69
CA GLN A 164 -1.14 -6.42 -6.32
C GLN A 164 -0.63 -5.09 -5.75
N GLN A 165 0.65 -4.79 -5.92
CA GLN A 165 1.24 -3.52 -5.49
C GLN A 165 0.58 -2.30 -6.15
N MET A 166 0.27 -2.38 -7.45
CA MET A 166 -0.42 -1.30 -8.15
C MET A 166 -1.84 -1.11 -7.61
N HIS A 167 -2.59 -2.18 -7.45
CA HIS A 167 -3.94 -2.15 -6.88
C HIS A 167 -3.95 -1.53 -5.48
N ASP A 168 -3.02 -1.93 -4.62
CA ASP A 168 -2.94 -1.42 -3.26
C ASP A 168 -2.52 0.06 -3.22
N ARG A 169 -1.64 0.49 -4.14
CA ARG A 169 -1.30 1.92 -4.33
C ARG A 169 -2.51 2.74 -4.75
N GLU A 170 -3.30 2.25 -5.71
CA GLU A 170 -4.54 2.92 -6.14
C GLU A 170 -5.56 3.00 -5.00
N HIS A 171 -5.75 1.92 -4.25
CA HIS A 171 -6.65 1.89 -3.11
C HIS A 171 -6.20 2.87 -1.99
N GLN A 172 -4.90 2.94 -1.70
CA GLN A 172 -4.34 3.92 -0.77
C GLN A 172 -4.53 5.35 -1.29
N LEU A 173 -4.34 5.59 -2.59
CA LEU A 173 -4.56 6.89 -3.21
C LEU A 173 -6.03 7.32 -3.09
N ASN A 174 -6.96 6.43 -3.37
CA ASN A 174 -8.40 6.70 -3.26
C ASN A 174 -8.81 7.00 -1.82
N LYS A 175 -8.28 6.29 -0.82
CA LYS A 175 -8.48 6.62 0.61
C LYS A 175 -7.93 8.00 0.97
N ARG A 176 -6.83 8.44 0.35
CA ARG A 176 -6.27 9.80 0.55
C ARG A 176 -7.15 10.89 -0.04
N LEU A 177 -7.84 10.61 -1.14
CA LEU A 177 -8.67 11.59 -1.85
C LEU A 177 -10.10 11.68 -1.30
N THR A 178 -10.63 10.60 -0.75
CA THR A 178 -11.99 10.51 -0.18
C THR A 178 -11.96 10.56 1.33
N LEU A 179 -12.25 11.75 1.91
CA LEU A 179 -12.45 11.91 3.34
C LEU A 179 -13.94 11.81 3.68
N GLU A 180 -14.28 10.90 4.56
CA GLU A 180 -15.61 10.80 5.14
C GLU A 180 -15.83 11.98 6.10
N ARG A 181 -16.75 12.89 5.77
CA ARG A 181 -16.93 14.16 6.52
C ARG A 181 -17.94 14.08 7.66
N GLY A 182 -18.67 12.98 7.76
CA GLY A 182 -19.81 12.84 8.67
C GLY A 182 -19.48 12.30 10.07
N ASN A 183 -18.33 11.63 10.25
CA ASN A 183 -18.00 10.94 11.51
C ASN A 183 -16.51 11.15 11.88
N PRO A 184 -16.15 12.32 12.41
CA PRO A 184 -14.77 12.59 12.79
C PRO A 184 -14.40 11.84 14.07
N VAL A 185 -13.23 11.16 14.06
CA VAL A 185 -12.69 10.45 15.25
C VAL A 185 -12.13 11.40 16.30
N ARG A 186 -11.74 12.61 15.88
CA ARG A 186 -11.34 13.70 16.80
C ARG A 186 -11.79 15.04 16.23
N VAL A 187 -12.20 15.94 17.13
CA VAL A 187 -12.62 17.31 16.79
C VAL A 187 -11.77 18.31 17.56
N TYR A 188 -11.26 19.31 16.84
CA TYR A 188 -10.44 20.39 17.39
C TYR A 188 -11.09 21.73 17.11
N GLN A 189 -10.95 22.70 18.03
CA GLN A 189 -11.53 24.02 17.93
C GLN A 189 -10.51 25.14 18.08
N GLY A 190 -10.77 26.24 17.35
CA GLY A 190 -10.02 27.50 17.46
C GLY A 190 -8.62 27.45 16.87
N MET A 191 -7.96 28.61 16.84
CA MET A 191 -6.60 28.76 16.31
C MET A 191 -5.53 27.98 17.11
N ARG A 192 -5.78 27.75 18.39
CA ARG A 192 -4.88 26.97 19.26
C ARG A 192 -5.00 25.45 19.08
N PHE A 193 -5.93 25.00 18.21
CA PHE A 193 -6.16 23.59 17.91
C PHE A 193 -6.44 22.75 19.16
N GLN A 194 -7.38 23.22 20.00
CA GLN A 194 -7.76 22.54 21.24
C GLN A 194 -8.71 21.39 20.95
N ARG A 195 -8.45 20.21 21.52
CA ARG A 195 -9.32 19.03 21.38
C ARG A 195 -10.60 19.23 22.17
N ILE A 196 -11.76 18.90 21.53
CA ILE A 196 -13.10 18.95 22.14
C ILE A 196 -13.83 17.61 22.07
N LEU A 197 -13.35 16.67 21.24
CA LEU A 197 -13.79 15.28 21.14
C LEU A 197 -12.59 14.37 20.87
#